data_094dad8e3edeaef48fcebe13cd7180a7
#
_entry.id   094dad8e3edeaef48fcebe13cd7180a7
#
_cell.length_a   1.000
_cell.length_b   1.000
_cell.length_c   1.000
_cell.angle_alpha   90.00
_cell.angle_beta   90.00
_cell.angle_gamma   90.00
#
_symmetry.space_group_name_H-M   'P 1'
#
loop_
_entity.id
_entity.type
_entity.pdbx_description
1 polymer ?
#
loop_
_entity_poly.entity_id
_entity_poly.type
_entity_poly.pdbx_seq_one_letter_code
_entity_poly.pdbx_strand_id
1 'polypeptide(L)'
;MMESVGDVVVDVVVDVVGIERALPGDAGEILTLQRAAYVTEAQLYGDPFIGPLVESLDQVRDVVETGVVLKAMAGPRIVGSVRGRLSGSTCLVGRLVVAPDRQGQGIGGALLAALHEAVPEATAFDLFTGHLSGGNLRLYRRLGYRETSRERLQDHLTLVHLRRDADRLRAC
;
A
#
# COMPACT_ATOMS: atom_id res chain seq x y z
N MET A 1 4.77 44.58 36.61
CA MET A 1 4.66 44.37 35.14
C MET A 1 4.66 42.87 34.90
N MET A 2 3.50 42.31 34.58
CA MET A 2 3.39 40.91 34.16
C MET A 2 3.40 40.90 32.66
N GLU A 3 4.47 40.30 32.06
CA GLU A 3 4.49 40.01 30.65
C GLU A 3 3.54 38.84 30.37
N SER A 4 2.54 39.11 29.55
CA SER A 4 1.64 38.12 29.00
C SER A 4 2.43 37.26 28.06
N VAL A 5 2.71 36.01 28.44
CA VAL A 5 3.15 34.96 27.49
C VAL A 5 1.92 34.64 26.64
N GLY A 6 1.96 35.11 25.39
CA GLY A 6 0.91 34.82 24.43
C GLY A 6 0.75 33.32 24.25
N ASP A 7 -0.49 32.85 24.39
CA ASP A 7 -0.89 31.50 24.06
C ASP A 7 -0.49 31.20 22.57
N VAL A 8 0.54 30.39 22.37
CA VAL A 8 0.82 29.81 21.07
C VAL A 8 -0.26 28.75 20.84
N VAL A 9 -1.32 29.13 20.17
CA VAL A 9 -2.28 28.17 19.61
C VAL A 9 -1.56 27.44 18.50
N VAL A 10 -1.05 26.27 18.81
CA VAL A 10 -0.57 25.35 17.77
C VAL A 10 -1.84 24.77 17.14
N ASP A 11 -2.27 25.34 16.03
CA ASP A 11 -3.24 24.68 15.16
C ASP A 11 -2.62 23.36 14.70
N VAL A 12 -3.03 22.27 15.33
CA VAL A 12 -2.76 20.92 14.83
C VAL A 12 -3.63 20.78 13.59
N VAL A 13 -3.09 21.16 12.43
CA VAL A 13 -3.70 20.83 11.16
C VAL A 13 -3.63 19.32 11.03
N VAL A 14 -4.74 18.65 11.34
CA VAL A 14 -4.91 17.23 11.02
C VAL A 14 -4.99 17.17 9.50
N ASP A 15 -3.91 16.80 8.86
CA ASP A 15 -3.87 16.60 7.42
C ASP A 15 -4.90 15.53 7.04
N VAL A 16 -5.97 15.94 6.40
CA VAL A 16 -6.97 15.02 5.85
C VAL A 16 -6.33 14.27 4.68
N VAL A 17 -6.23 12.95 4.80
CA VAL A 17 -5.71 12.10 3.72
C VAL A 17 -6.84 11.77 2.75
N GLY A 18 -6.69 12.19 1.50
CA GLY A 18 -7.58 11.83 0.39
C GLY A 18 -6.98 10.70 -0.44
N ILE A 19 -7.82 9.78 -0.92
CA ILE A 19 -7.39 8.70 -1.82
C ILE A 19 -7.96 8.96 -3.20
N GLU A 20 -7.09 8.93 -4.20
CA GLU A 20 -7.45 9.14 -5.59
C GLU A 20 -6.61 8.27 -6.54
N ARG A 21 -7.02 8.20 -7.79
CA ARG A 21 -6.28 7.45 -8.80
C ARG A 21 -4.98 8.15 -9.16
N ALA A 22 -3.89 7.40 -9.20
CA ALA A 22 -2.60 7.92 -9.66
C ALA A 22 -2.61 8.15 -11.17
N LEU A 23 -1.88 9.17 -11.58
CA LEU A 23 -1.63 9.50 -12.98
C LEU A 23 -0.19 9.15 -13.36
N PRO A 24 0.14 8.97 -14.65
CA PRO A 24 1.50 8.65 -15.09
C PRO A 24 2.57 9.60 -14.56
N GLY A 25 2.26 10.87 -14.39
CA GLY A 25 3.14 11.89 -13.80
C GLY A 25 3.47 11.64 -12.32
N ASP A 26 2.71 10.82 -11.62
CA ASP A 26 2.95 10.49 -10.21
C ASP A 26 3.98 9.35 -10.03
N ALA A 27 4.37 8.67 -11.11
CA ALA A 27 5.21 7.47 -11.05
C ALA A 27 6.55 7.70 -10.33
N GLY A 28 7.18 8.86 -10.52
CA GLY A 28 8.44 9.19 -9.87
C GLY A 28 8.31 9.35 -8.36
N GLU A 29 7.28 10.06 -7.90
CA GLU A 29 7.02 10.23 -6.47
C GLU A 29 6.58 8.90 -5.82
N ILE A 30 5.77 8.11 -6.50
CA ILE A 30 5.37 6.76 -6.05
C ILE A 30 6.60 5.86 -5.89
N LEU A 31 7.51 5.84 -6.87
CA LEU A 31 8.73 5.04 -6.78
C LEU A 31 9.64 5.48 -5.62
N THR A 32 9.78 6.78 -5.40
CA THR A 32 10.55 7.33 -4.28
C THR A 32 9.95 6.91 -2.95
N LEU A 33 8.62 7.02 -2.81
CA LEU A 33 7.88 6.55 -1.63
C LEU A 33 8.05 5.03 -1.43
N GLN A 34 7.92 4.26 -2.50
CA GLN A 34 8.07 2.80 -2.48
C GLN A 34 9.45 2.39 -1.95
N ARG A 35 10.51 3.00 -2.47
CA ARG A 35 11.87 2.71 -2.02
C ARG A 35 12.08 3.07 -0.55
N ALA A 36 11.59 4.21 -0.10
CA ALA A 36 11.67 4.61 1.31
C ALA A 36 10.91 3.62 2.23
N ALA A 37 9.72 3.21 1.83
CA ALA A 37 8.87 2.31 2.62
C ALA A 37 9.44 0.88 2.70
N TYR A 38 10.06 0.38 1.65
CA TYR A 38 10.58 -0.99 1.59
C TYR A 38 11.98 -1.17 2.17
N VAL A 39 12.65 -0.12 2.63
CA VAL A 39 13.95 -0.24 3.32
C VAL A 39 13.83 -1.14 4.56
N THR A 40 12.78 -0.99 5.34
CA THR A 40 12.53 -1.83 6.52
C THR A 40 12.41 -3.31 6.15
N GLU A 41 11.69 -3.61 5.07
CA GLU A 41 11.58 -4.99 4.56
C GLU A 41 12.94 -5.54 4.11
N ALA A 42 13.71 -4.75 3.37
CA ALA A 42 15.05 -5.14 2.95
C ALA A 42 15.96 -5.46 4.15
N GLN A 43 15.89 -4.66 5.20
CA GLN A 43 16.62 -4.90 6.44
C GLN A 43 16.13 -6.16 7.16
N LEU A 44 14.82 -6.37 7.21
CA LEU A 44 14.20 -7.52 7.86
C LEU A 44 14.63 -8.85 7.23
N TYR A 45 14.74 -8.91 5.90
CA TYR A 45 15.16 -10.11 5.15
C TYR A 45 16.65 -10.14 4.82
N GLY A 46 17.41 -9.09 5.15
CA GLY A 46 18.83 -8.98 4.80
C GLY A 46 19.08 -8.98 3.29
N ASP A 47 18.14 -8.46 2.49
CA ASP A 47 18.19 -8.48 1.04
C ASP A 47 17.90 -7.09 0.46
N PRO A 48 18.94 -6.35 -0.02
CA PRO A 48 18.75 -5.04 -0.61
C PRO A 48 18.18 -5.07 -2.04
N PHE A 49 18.04 -6.26 -2.64
CA PHE A 49 17.59 -6.46 -4.02
C PHE A 49 16.17 -7.01 -4.14
N ILE A 50 15.34 -6.86 -3.10
CA ILE A 50 13.93 -7.21 -3.19
C ILE A 50 13.25 -6.43 -4.32
N GLY A 51 12.25 -7.04 -4.96
CA GLY A 51 11.58 -6.48 -6.14
C GLY A 51 11.20 -5.01 -6.04
N PRO A 52 10.58 -4.55 -4.93
CA PRO A 52 10.20 -3.15 -4.78
C PRO A 52 11.36 -2.15 -4.82
N LEU A 53 12.56 -2.55 -4.45
CA LEU A 53 13.74 -1.66 -4.44
C LEU A 53 14.46 -1.60 -5.78
N VAL A 54 14.32 -2.63 -6.63
CA VAL A 54 15.00 -2.71 -7.92
C VAL A 54 14.08 -2.35 -9.10
N GLU A 55 12.80 -2.14 -8.86
CA GLU A 55 11.84 -1.71 -9.87
C GLU A 55 12.25 -0.35 -10.44
N SER A 56 12.17 -0.20 -11.78
CA SER A 56 12.54 1.04 -12.47
C SER A 56 11.38 2.02 -12.56
N LEU A 57 11.69 3.29 -12.85
CA LEU A 57 10.68 4.31 -13.09
C LEU A 57 9.77 3.95 -14.28
N ASP A 58 10.33 3.40 -15.36
CA ASP A 58 9.54 2.99 -16.52
C ASP A 58 8.57 1.86 -16.17
N GLN A 59 9.00 0.89 -15.39
CA GLN A 59 8.12 -0.18 -14.90
C GLN A 59 6.97 0.35 -14.04
N VAL A 60 7.23 1.27 -13.13
CA VAL A 60 6.18 1.92 -12.32
C VAL A 60 5.21 2.71 -13.18
N ARG A 61 5.73 3.47 -14.15
CA ARG A 61 4.90 4.24 -15.09
C ARG A 61 3.98 3.34 -15.90
N ASP A 62 4.50 2.23 -16.42
CA ASP A 62 3.71 1.24 -17.17
C ASP A 62 2.57 0.67 -16.34
N VAL A 63 2.82 0.36 -15.06
CA VAL A 63 1.78 -0.14 -14.15
C VAL A 63 0.72 0.91 -13.89
N VAL A 64 1.09 2.19 -13.74
CA VAL A 64 0.12 3.29 -13.57
C VAL A 64 -0.75 3.45 -14.82
N GLU A 65 -0.18 3.28 -16.00
CA GLU A 65 -0.91 3.40 -17.27
C GLU A 65 -1.83 2.21 -17.55
N THR A 66 -1.45 0.99 -17.19
CA THR A 66 -2.14 -0.24 -17.57
C THR A 66 -2.96 -0.88 -16.46
N GLY A 67 -2.67 -0.58 -15.20
CA GLY A 67 -3.35 -1.14 -14.03
C GLY A 67 -4.21 -0.12 -13.30
N VAL A 68 -4.59 -0.48 -12.10
CA VAL A 68 -5.25 0.41 -11.14
C VAL A 68 -4.26 0.75 -10.04
N VAL A 69 -3.82 2.00 -10.00
CA VAL A 69 -2.93 2.49 -8.94
C VAL A 69 -3.63 3.62 -8.20
N LEU A 70 -3.73 3.48 -6.89
CA LEU A 70 -4.29 4.50 -6.01
C LEU A 70 -3.18 5.16 -5.21
N LYS A 71 -3.34 6.46 -4.96
CA LYS A 71 -2.45 7.26 -4.12
C LYS A 71 -3.21 7.89 -2.97
N ALA A 72 -2.60 7.94 -1.81
CA ALA A 72 -3.08 8.66 -0.65
C ALA A 72 -2.35 10.00 -0.57
N MET A 73 -3.11 11.10 -0.59
CA MET A 73 -2.60 12.46 -0.59
C MET A 73 -2.76 13.11 0.78
N ALA A 74 -1.69 13.68 1.30
CA ALA A 74 -1.71 14.61 2.42
C ALA A 74 -1.24 15.98 1.91
N GLY A 75 -2.18 16.88 1.62
CA GLY A 75 -1.87 18.10 0.88
C GLY A 75 -1.27 17.75 -0.51
N PRO A 76 -0.14 18.34 -0.88
CA PRO A 76 0.51 18.05 -2.17
C PRO A 76 1.39 16.79 -2.17
N ARG A 77 1.53 16.11 -1.03
CA ARG A 77 2.44 14.96 -0.86
C ARG A 77 1.71 13.63 -1.00
N ILE A 78 2.27 12.72 -1.77
CA ILE A 78 1.83 11.31 -1.78
C ILE A 78 2.42 10.62 -0.55
N VAL A 79 1.54 10.15 0.34
CA VAL A 79 1.94 9.48 1.60
C VAL A 79 1.64 7.99 1.62
N GLY A 80 1.00 7.48 0.59
CA GLY A 80 0.74 6.06 0.44
C GLY A 80 0.34 5.71 -0.99
N SER A 81 0.47 4.45 -1.35
CA SER A 81 0.05 3.93 -2.66
C SER A 81 -0.24 2.43 -2.58
N VAL A 82 -1.08 1.97 -3.46
CA VAL A 82 -1.36 0.56 -3.69
C VAL A 82 -1.68 0.35 -5.16
N ARG A 83 -1.37 -0.84 -5.69
CA ARG A 83 -1.70 -1.19 -7.07
C ARG A 83 -2.44 -2.50 -7.17
N GLY A 84 -3.32 -2.59 -8.18
CA GLY A 84 -4.07 -3.78 -8.53
C GLY A 84 -4.09 -4.01 -10.03
N ARG A 85 -4.12 -5.26 -10.44
CA ARG A 85 -4.24 -5.67 -11.83
C ARG A 85 -5.19 -6.85 -11.93
N LEU A 86 -6.16 -6.78 -12.84
CA LEU A 86 -7.02 -7.92 -13.13
C LEU A 86 -6.28 -9.01 -13.89
N SER A 87 -6.44 -10.23 -13.41
CA SER A 87 -6.05 -11.47 -14.08
C SER A 87 -7.28 -12.39 -14.06
N GLY A 88 -7.99 -12.45 -15.17
CA GLY A 88 -9.34 -13.04 -15.18
C GLY A 88 -10.29 -12.26 -14.26
N SER A 89 -10.92 -12.95 -13.33
CA SER A 89 -11.80 -12.36 -12.31
C SER A 89 -11.12 -12.04 -10.98
N THR A 90 -9.81 -12.26 -10.88
CA THR A 90 -9.03 -11.99 -9.67
C THR A 90 -8.23 -10.71 -9.83
N CYS A 91 -8.28 -9.82 -8.85
CA CYS A 91 -7.38 -8.68 -8.77
C CYS A 91 -6.10 -9.07 -8.02
N LEU A 92 -4.98 -8.94 -8.68
CA LEU A 92 -3.66 -9.10 -8.07
C LEU A 92 -3.25 -7.78 -7.42
N VAL A 93 -3.16 -7.77 -6.09
CA VAL A 93 -2.84 -6.60 -5.29
C VAL A 93 -1.36 -6.60 -4.95
N GLY A 94 -0.71 -5.46 -5.10
CA GLY A 94 0.70 -5.34 -4.81
C GLY A 94 1.13 -3.94 -4.37
N ARG A 95 2.36 -3.86 -3.89
CA ARG A 95 3.03 -2.60 -3.56
C ARG A 95 2.18 -1.69 -2.66
N LEU A 96 1.56 -2.23 -1.63
CA LEU A 96 0.96 -1.41 -0.58
C LEU A 96 2.08 -0.76 0.22
N VAL A 97 2.16 0.55 0.16
CA VAL A 97 3.18 1.34 0.85
C VAL A 97 2.56 2.53 1.56
N VAL A 98 3.13 2.86 2.71
CA VAL A 98 2.83 4.08 3.47
C VAL A 98 4.15 4.72 3.85
N ALA A 99 4.24 6.04 3.71
CA ALA A 99 5.43 6.79 4.08
C ALA A 99 5.87 6.46 5.51
N PRO A 100 7.18 6.27 5.77
CA PRO A 100 7.65 5.86 7.09
C PRO A 100 7.21 6.78 8.24
N ASP A 101 7.07 8.07 7.97
CA ASP A 101 6.59 9.07 8.95
C ASP A 101 5.05 9.14 9.09
N ARG A 102 4.32 8.34 8.33
CA ARG A 102 2.85 8.33 8.33
C ARG A 102 2.24 6.95 8.62
N GLN A 103 3.05 6.00 9.05
CA GLN A 103 2.58 4.66 9.42
C GLN A 103 1.79 4.68 10.74
N GLY A 104 0.93 3.67 10.93
CA GLY A 104 0.11 3.56 12.14
C GLY A 104 -1.10 4.51 12.21
N GLN A 105 -1.49 5.13 11.08
CA GLN A 105 -2.59 6.09 10.99
C GLN A 105 -3.80 5.56 10.20
N GLY A 106 -3.79 4.28 9.81
CA GLY A 106 -4.86 3.66 9.05
C GLY A 106 -4.83 3.89 7.53
N ILE A 107 -3.79 4.52 6.99
CA ILE A 107 -3.69 4.84 5.55
C ILE A 107 -3.64 3.56 4.70
N GLY A 108 -2.88 2.55 5.11
CA GLY A 108 -2.79 1.28 4.40
C GLY A 108 -4.13 0.55 4.30
N GLY A 109 -4.89 0.50 5.38
CA GLY A 109 -6.24 -0.07 5.40
C GLY A 109 -7.21 0.70 4.51
N ALA A 110 -7.16 2.03 4.52
CA ALA A 110 -7.97 2.87 3.67
C ALA A 110 -7.64 2.69 2.18
N LEU A 111 -6.37 2.56 1.82
CA LEU A 111 -5.93 2.28 0.44
C LEU A 111 -6.45 0.94 -0.05
N LEU A 112 -6.36 -0.12 0.76
CA LEU A 112 -6.88 -1.44 0.38
C LEU A 112 -8.40 -1.42 0.22
N ALA A 113 -9.13 -0.80 1.14
CA ALA A 113 -10.59 -0.66 1.05
C ALA A 113 -10.99 0.09 -0.24
N ALA A 114 -10.28 1.17 -0.56
CA ALA A 114 -10.51 1.93 -1.79
C ALA A 114 -10.20 1.10 -3.04
N LEU A 115 -9.15 0.27 -3.02
CA LEU A 115 -8.82 -0.61 -4.13
C LEU A 115 -9.92 -1.67 -4.35
N HIS A 116 -10.46 -2.26 -3.29
CA HIS A 116 -11.56 -3.21 -3.40
C HIS A 116 -12.78 -2.59 -4.10
N GLU A 117 -13.05 -1.32 -3.86
CA GLU A 117 -14.13 -0.59 -4.52
C GLU A 117 -13.79 -0.17 -5.95
N ALA A 118 -12.52 0.12 -6.23
CA ALA A 118 -12.05 0.58 -7.54
C ALA A 118 -12.03 -0.52 -8.60
N VAL A 119 -12.13 -1.79 -8.22
CA VAL A 119 -12.11 -2.96 -9.12
C VAL A 119 -13.38 -3.80 -8.88
N PRO A 120 -14.56 -3.28 -9.24
CA PRO A 120 -15.84 -3.98 -8.98
C PRO A 120 -15.99 -5.28 -9.78
N GLU A 121 -15.23 -5.46 -10.86
CA GLU A 121 -15.23 -6.68 -11.69
C GLU A 121 -14.51 -7.85 -11.01
N ALA A 122 -13.70 -7.60 -10.00
CA ALA A 122 -12.99 -8.66 -9.29
C ALA A 122 -13.93 -9.44 -8.39
N THR A 123 -13.84 -10.77 -8.46
CA THR A 123 -14.53 -11.70 -7.55
C THR A 123 -13.65 -12.10 -6.37
N ALA A 124 -12.36 -11.90 -6.49
CA ALA A 124 -11.37 -12.13 -5.44
C ALA A 124 -10.17 -11.19 -5.57
N PHE A 125 -9.48 -11.00 -4.47
CA PHE A 125 -8.25 -10.22 -4.37
C PHE A 125 -7.15 -11.11 -3.80
N ASP A 126 -6.06 -11.25 -4.55
CA ASP A 126 -4.88 -12.01 -4.14
C ASP A 126 -3.71 -11.08 -3.89
N LEU A 127 -2.98 -11.35 -2.84
CA LEU A 127 -1.71 -10.68 -2.53
C LEU A 127 -0.75 -11.66 -1.84
N PHE A 128 0.49 -11.26 -1.76
CA PHE A 128 1.48 -11.96 -0.95
C PHE A 128 2.32 -10.97 -0.14
N THR A 129 2.89 -11.46 0.94
CA THR A 129 3.86 -10.73 1.76
C THR A 129 4.90 -11.68 2.30
N GLY A 130 6.02 -11.16 2.77
CA GLY A 130 7.06 -11.98 3.40
C GLY A 130 6.61 -12.53 4.77
N HIS A 131 7.08 -13.70 5.11
CA HIS A 131 6.68 -14.42 6.32
C HIS A 131 7.06 -13.72 7.64
N LEU A 132 8.06 -12.83 7.61
CA LEU A 132 8.50 -12.04 8.77
C LEU A 132 7.77 -10.69 8.89
N SER A 133 6.95 -10.33 7.91
CA SER A 133 6.23 -9.04 7.85
C SER A 133 4.95 -9.10 8.69
N GLY A 134 5.09 -9.24 10.00
CA GLY A 134 3.97 -9.47 10.92
C GLY A 134 2.93 -8.35 10.92
N GLY A 135 3.35 -7.10 10.75
CA GLY A 135 2.44 -5.94 10.63
C GLY A 135 1.53 -6.04 9.42
N ASN A 136 2.07 -6.43 8.27
CA ASN A 136 1.31 -6.64 7.04
C ASN A 136 0.33 -7.81 7.19
N LEU A 137 0.78 -8.94 7.75
CA LEU A 137 -0.08 -10.09 7.98
C LEU A 137 -1.28 -9.73 8.88
N ARG A 138 -1.06 -8.98 9.94
CA ARG A 138 -2.14 -8.51 10.83
C ARG A 138 -3.12 -7.58 10.10
N LEU A 139 -2.61 -6.65 9.29
CA LEU A 139 -3.43 -5.73 8.50
C LEU A 139 -4.33 -6.50 7.52
N TYR A 140 -3.75 -7.40 6.75
CA TYR A 140 -4.50 -8.17 5.75
C TYR A 140 -5.57 -9.06 6.38
N ARG A 141 -5.27 -9.73 7.49
CA ARG A 141 -6.25 -10.54 8.22
C ARG A 141 -7.42 -9.70 8.73
N ARG A 142 -7.17 -8.50 9.25
CA ARG A 142 -8.24 -7.58 9.68
C ARG A 142 -9.16 -7.17 8.53
N LEU A 143 -8.63 -7.10 7.31
CA LEU A 143 -9.40 -6.75 6.11
C LEU A 143 -10.02 -7.95 5.40
N GLY A 144 -10.04 -9.11 6.04
CA GLY A 144 -10.72 -10.30 5.54
C GLY A 144 -9.90 -11.19 4.61
N TYR A 145 -8.59 -10.93 4.48
CA TYR A 145 -7.69 -11.84 3.77
C TYR A 145 -7.39 -13.06 4.60
N ARG A 146 -7.35 -14.22 3.95
CA ARG A 146 -6.99 -15.50 4.55
C ARG A 146 -5.79 -16.10 3.86
N GLU A 147 -4.89 -16.70 4.62
CA GLU A 147 -3.73 -17.40 4.07
C GLU A 147 -4.18 -18.60 3.24
N THR A 148 -3.66 -18.73 2.03
CA THR A 148 -3.96 -19.83 1.10
C THR A 148 -2.79 -20.78 0.91
N SER A 149 -1.56 -20.25 0.88
CA SER A 149 -0.34 -21.05 0.68
C SER A 149 0.90 -20.29 1.13
N ARG A 150 2.01 -21.03 1.24
CA ARG A 150 3.34 -20.47 1.43
C ARG A 150 4.28 -20.98 0.35
N GLU A 151 5.16 -20.12 -0.10
CA GLU A 151 6.15 -20.43 -1.14
C GLU A 151 7.53 -19.97 -0.67
N ARG A 152 8.45 -20.92 -0.54
CA ARG A 152 9.85 -20.59 -0.22
C ARG A 152 10.55 -20.15 -1.50
N LEU A 153 10.89 -18.86 -1.60
CA LEU A 153 11.63 -18.33 -2.73
C LEU A 153 13.15 -18.47 -2.56
N GLN A 154 13.61 -18.19 -1.36
CA GLN A 154 15.03 -18.22 -0.99
C GLN A 154 15.16 -18.67 0.45
N ASP A 155 16.37 -18.96 0.92
CA ASP A 155 16.60 -19.43 2.29
C ASP A 155 16.10 -18.46 3.36
N HIS A 156 16.16 -17.16 3.07
CA HIS A 156 15.75 -16.09 3.97
C HIS A 156 14.34 -15.57 3.73
N LEU A 157 13.65 -15.99 2.67
CA LEU A 157 12.36 -15.44 2.27
C LEU A 157 11.37 -16.52 1.87
N THR A 158 10.30 -16.62 2.65
CA THR A 158 9.08 -17.36 2.30
C THR A 158 7.96 -16.37 2.06
N LEU A 159 7.28 -16.48 0.94
CA LEU A 159 6.08 -15.70 0.66
C LEU A 159 4.86 -16.38 1.28
N VAL A 160 4.03 -15.58 1.91
CA VAL A 160 2.70 -15.96 2.39
C VAL A 160 1.68 -15.41 1.42
N HIS A 161 0.94 -16.27 0.75
CA HIS A 161 -0.13 -15.90 -0.17
C HIS A 161 -1.45 -15.81 0.60
N LEU A 162 -2.20 -14.74 0.35
CA LEU A 162 -3.48 -14.48 0.99
C LEU A 162 -4.54 -14.12 -0.06
N ARG A 163 -5.77 -14.48 0.22
CA ARG A 163 -6.94 -14.19 -0.62
C ARG A 163 -8.07 -13.61 0.20
N ARG A 164 -8.77 -12.65 -0.39
CA ARG A 164 -10.05 -12.13 0.05
C ARG A 164 -11.06 -12.27 -1.07
N ASP A 165 -12.19 -12.90 -0.79
CA ASP A 165 -13.31 -12.92 -1.73
C ASP A 165 -14.00 -11.57 -1.73
N ALA A 166 -14.48 -11.12 -2.89
CA ALA A 166 -15.29 -9.92 -2.97
C ALA A 166 -16.61 -10.13 -2.23
N ASP A 167 -17.10 -9.08 -1.56
CA ASP A 167 -18.37 -9.15 -0.85
C ASP A 167 -19.50 -9.41 -1.85
N ARG A 168 -20.20 -10.53 -1.69
CA ARG A 168 -21.33 -10.93 -2.56
C ARG A 168 -22.57 -10.02 -2.45
N LEU A 169 -22.51 -9.00 -1.59
CA LEU A 169 -23.65 -8.12 -1.29
C LEU A 169 -23.90 -7.02 -2.33
N ARG A 170 -23.20 -7.01 -3.47
CA ARG A 170 -23.43 -6.04 -4.56
C ARG A 170 -24.17 -6.61 -5.76
N ALA A 171 -24.79 -7.79 -5.65
CA ALA A 171 -25.65 -8.37 -6.66
C ALA A 171 -27.12 -8.25 -6.21
N CYS A 172 -27.69 -7.03 -6.26
CA CYS A 172 -29.13 -6.72 -6.32
C CYS A 172 -29.30 -5.44 -7.10
#